data_80813b62cb78b531194a3017a46ab4f2
#
_entry.id   80813b62cb78b531194a3017a46ab4f2
#
_cell.length_a   1.000
_cell.length_b   1.000
_cell.length_c   1.000
_cell.angle_alpha   90.00
_cell.angle_beta   90.00
_cell.angle_gamma   90.00
#
_symmetry.space_group_name_H-M   'P 1'
#
loop_
_entity.id
_entity.type
_entity.pdbx_description
1 polymer ?
#
loop_
_entity_poly.entity_id
_entity_poly.type
_entity_poly.pdbx_seq_one_letter_code
_entity_poly.pdbx_strand_id
1 'polypeptide(L)'
;MNFENTVESIIDKTLKEGATACDVVLAASSGKSISCRKQKIEDIEESSEKIIGVRALINQKQAFVSSSQVDKENLDKLVSKCVSMAKQAPDDDTAVLGDSEFFETNISDLDLFQKDETDTQMLVDSVMECEDAALSVEGITNSEGAGASFSTGEFFLATSNGFRGGYKSSGNSISCSVLAGEGQSMERDYETSSAIYFDDLPSPASIGNRAAQQTLRRLNPKKVASCKVPVVFDKRISKSLVGYLAGAISGPAIARGTSFLKDHLNKQIFNKDISIIDDPKILRGLGSHPFDGEGIISDKKEIISNGVLTSWLLNTSTAKKLGFKTTGHASRGIGSPPGVSTSNLYMTNGVNSYDDMIASIKNGFYANELIGMGVNLVTGDYSVGASGMWIENGEISYSVSEVTIASNLLNMYTNLTAANDLEFKYRVNAPTIRIDGMTLAGK
;
A
#
# COMPACT_ATOMS: atom_id res chain seq x y z
N MET A 1 11.68 26.57 11.07
CA MET A 1 12.65 25.76 11.84
C MET A 1 13.56 25.10 10.81
N ASN A 2 14.86 25.20 10.92
CA ASN A 2 15.75 24.46 10.02
C ASN A 2 15.84 23.02 10.54
N PHE A 3 15.33 22.06 9.78
CA PHE A 3 15.26 20.65 10.18
C PHE A 3 16.65 20.06 10.46
N GLU A 4 17.63 20.34 9.63
CA GLU A 4 19.00 19.86 9.80
C GLU A 4 19.60 20.27 11.14
N ASN A 5 19.62 21.57 11.45
CA ASN A 5 20.19 22.07 12.70
C ASN A 5 19.49 21.50 13.95
N THR A 6 18.17 21.32 13.88
CA THR A 6 17.39 20.75 14.98
C THR A 6 17.77 19.29 15.21
N VAL A 7 17.82 18.51 14.15
CA VAL A 7 18.12 17.08 14.20
C VAL A 7 19.55 16.83 14.67
N GLU A 8 20.53 17.61 14.21
CA GLU A 8 21.93 17.53 14.67
C GLU A 8 22.05 17.83 16.16
N SER A 9 21.42 18.88 16.64
CA SER A 9 21.41 19.20 18.07
C SER A 9 20.84 18.05 18.92
N ILE A 10 19.82 17.36 18.43
CA ILE A 10 19.21 16.22 19.13
C ILE A 10 20.13 15.00 19.11
N ILE A 11 20.79 14.69 17.99
CA ILE A 11 21.78 13.61 17.90
C ILE A 11 22.91 13.85 18.90
N ASP A 12 23.51 15.04 18.87
CA ASP A 12 24.61 15.41 19.77
C ASP A 12 24.22 15.27 21.24
N LYS A 13 23.03 15.74 21.60
CA LYS A 13 22.53 15.65 22.95
C LYS A 13 22.26 14.21 23.36
N THR A 14 21.66 13.39 22.48
CA THR A 14 21.37 11.98 22.75
C THR A 14 22.64 11.19 23.04
N LEU A 15 23.70 11.44 22.26
CA LEU A 15 25.02 10.83 22.48
C LEU A 15 25.67 11.31 23.79
N LYS A 16 25.59 12.63 24.09
CA LYS A 16 26.11 13.20 25.35
C LYS A 16 25.42 12.65 26.60
N GLU A 17 24.14 12.29 26.52
CA GLU A 17 23.40 11.67 27.64
C GLU A 17 23.66 10.16 27.80
N GLY A 18 24.49 9.60 26.92
CA GLY A 18 25.03 8.24 27.07
C GLY A 18 24.46 7.20 26.10
N ALA A 19 23.79 7.59 25.04
CA ALA A 19 23.48 6.68 23.94
C ALA A 19 24.77 6.33 23.17
N THR A 20 24.91 5.06 22.75
CA THR A 20 26.02 4.61 21.91
C THR A 20 25.77 4.91 20.42
N ALA A 21 24.51 5.01 20.04
CA ALA A 21 24.07 5.41 18.72
C ALA A 21 22.63 5.95 18.80
N CYS A 22 22.21 6.74 17.82
CA CYS A 22 20.83 7.20 17.71
C CYS A 22 20.46 7.52 16.26
N ASP A 23 19.16 7.56 16.02
CA ASP A 23 18.58 8.20 14.84
C ASP A 23 17.43 9.13 15.23
N VAL A 24 17.20 10.12 14.40
CA VAL A 24 16.16 11.11 14.56
C VAL A 24 15.37 11.24 13.26
N VAL A 25 14.05 11.16 13.39
CA VAL A 25 13.11 11.38 12.29
C VAL A 25 12.30 12.63 12.57
N LEU A 26 12.17 13.48 11.58
CA LEU A 26 11.26 14.61 11.60
C LEU A 26 10.30 14.49 10.43
N ALA A 27 9.00 14.54 10.72
CA ALA A 27 7.97 14.57 9.71
C ALA A 27 7.05 15.78 9.92
N ALA A 28 6.67 16.38 8.81
CA ALA A 28 5.62 17.39 8.79
C ALA A 28 4.60 17.00 7.72
N SER A 29 3.33 17.18 8.00
CA SER A 29 2.26 16.96 7.05
C SER A 29 1.23 18.07 7.13
N SER A 30 0.61 18.36 6.00
CA SER A 30 -0.60 19.18 5.94
C SER A 30 -1.57 18.55 4.95
N GLY A 31 -2.85 18.76 5.16
CA GLY A 31 -3.87 18.22 4.27
C GLY A 31 -5.16 19.02 4.32
N LYS A 32 -5.87 18.98 3.19
CA LYS A 32 -7.23 19.50 3.03
C LYS A 32 -8.09 18.37 2.47
N SER A 33 -9.28 18.19 2.99
CA SER A 33 -10.26 17.27 2.45
C SER A 33 -11.64 17.87 2.41
N ILE A 34 -12.38 17.57 1.35
CA ILE A 34 -13.73 18.04 1.11
C ILE A 34 -14.58 16.81 0.85
N SER A 35 -15.75 16.76 1.46
CA SER A 35 -16.77 15.78 1.11
C SER A 35 -18.09 16.45 0.75
N CYS A 36 -18.80 15.85 -0.19
CA CYS A 36 -20.17 16.24 -0.53
C CYS A 36 -21.08 15.02 -0.57
N ARG A 37 -22.36 15.26 -0.33
CA ARG A 37 -23.41 14.26 -0.50
C ARG A 37 -24.69 14.92 -0.98
N LYS A 38 -25.31 14.35 -2.02
CA LYS A 38 -26.53 14.89 -2.65
C LYS A 38 -26.37 16.37 -3.03
N GLN A 39 -25.24 16.66 -3.67
CA GLN A 39 -24.86 18.00 -4.15
C GLN A 39 -24.80 19.06 -3.03
N LYS A 40 -24.47 18.64 -1.81
CA LYS A 40 -24.23 19.54 -0.67
C LYS A 40 -22.92 19.19 -0.02
N ILE A 41 -22.09 20.18 0.24
CA ILE A 41 -20.87 20.00 1.01
C ILE A 41 -21.26 19.58 2.43
N GLU A 42 -20.72 18.45 2.88
CA GLU A 42 -20.92 17.92 4.24
C GLU A 42 -19.78 18.32 5.16
N ASP A 43 -18.54 18.31 4.65
CA ASP A 43 -17.37 18.59 5.48
C ASP A 43 -16.23 19.25 4.70
N ILE A 44 -15.48 20.10 5.38
CA ILE A 44 -14.24 20.74 4.93
C ILE A 44 -13.25 20.64 6.09
N GLU A 45 -12.25 19.80 5.96
CA GLU A 45 -11.23 19.61 6.98
C GLU A 45 -9.88 20.15 6.51
N GLU A 46 -9.20 20.84 7.40
CA GLU A 46 -7.77 21.18 7.27
C GLU A 46 -6.99 20.65 8.47
N SER A 47 -5.87 20.03 8.19
CA SER A 47 -4.99 19.51 9.22
C SER A 47 -3.54 19.89 8.95
N SER A 48 -2.77 20.10 10.01
CA SER A 48 -1.32 20.31 9.92
C SER A 48 -0.67 19.74 11.17
N GLU A 49 0.36 18.93 10.96
CA GLU A 49 1.07 18.27 12.05
C GLU A 49 2.58 18.29 11.81
N LYS A 50 3.35 18.42 12.90
CA LYS A 50 4.79 18.22 12.92
C LYS A 50 5.13 17.28 14.05
N ILE A 51 5.87 16.24 13.77
CA ILE A 51 6.25 15.23 14.75
C ILE A 51 7.74 14.94 14.62
N ILE A 52 8.41 14.84 15.76
CA ILE A 52 9.78 14.38 15.84
C ILE A 52 9.83 13.06 16.60
N GLY A 53 10.64 12.12 16.13
CA GLY A 53 10.94 10.86 16.79
C GLY A 53 12.44 10.71 17.03
N VAL A 54 12.80 10.26 18.21
CA VAL A 54 14.16 9.93 18.60
C VAL A 54 14.23 8.45 18.94
N ARG A 55 15.17 7.74 18.35
CA ARG A 55 15.55 6.39 18.76
C ARG A 55 16.94 6.46 19.37
N ALA A 56 17.09 6.03 20.62
CA ALA A 56 18.37 5.88 21.31
C ALA A 56 18.74 4.41 21.42
N LEU A 57 19.98 4.10 21.11
CA LEU A 57 20.58 2.77 21.27
C LEU A 57 21.68 2.84 22.35
N ILE A 58 21.68 1.89 23.27
CA ILE A 58 22.72 1.75 24.32
C ILE A 58 23.17 0.28 24.27
N ASN A 59 24.30 0.02 23.62
CA ASN A 59 24.76 -1.34 23.32
C ASN A 59 23.68 -2.14 22.55
N GLN A 60 23.11 -3.16 23.18
CA GLN A 60 22.05 -4.01 22.61
C GLN A 60 20.63 -3.60 23.08
N LYS A 61 20.46 -2.42 23.63
CA LYS A 61 19.16 -1.90 24.09
C LYS A 61 18.71 -0.74 23.23
N GLN A 62 17.43 -0.60 23.05
CA GLN A 62 16.86 0.53 22.31
C GLN A 62 15.57 1.02 22.92
N ALA A 63 15.32 2.31 22.75
CA ALA A 63 14.03 2.94 23.02
C ALA A 63 13.73 4.01 21.98
N PHE A 64 12.47 4.34 21.83
CA PHE A 64 12.00 5.39 20.95
C PHE A 64 10.92 6.22 21.62
N VAL A 65 10.95 7.51 21.38
CA VAL A 65 9.97 8.45 21.86
C VAL A 65 9.68 9.45 20.75
N SER A 66 8.43 9.86 20.63
CA SER A 66 8.03 10.92 19.69
C SER A 66 7.27 12.02 20.39
N SER A 67 7.26 13.21 19.78
CA SER A 67 6.52 14.38 20.26
C SER A 67 6.11 15.28 19.10
N SER A 68 4.93 15.87 19.19
CA SER A 68 4.50 16.99 18.35
C SER A 68 4.97 18.35 18.88
N GLN A 69 5.48 18.40 20.10
CA GLN A 69 6.04 19.60 20.69
C GLN A 69 7.52 19.71 20.36
N VAL A 70 7.87 20.63 19.45
CA VAL A 70 9.21 20.75 18.86
C VAL A 70 10.00 21.98 19.38
N ASP A 71 9.54 22.60 20.47
CA ASP A 71 10.33 23.64 21.14
C ASP A 71 11.51 23.04 21.93
N LYS A 72 12.53 23.86 22.20
CA LYS A 72 13.79 23.38 22.75
C LYS A 72 13.64 22.66 24.09
N GLU A 73 12.79 23.17 25.00
CA GLU A 73 12.61 22.56 26.32
C GLU A 73 11.99 21.18 26.23
N ASN A 74 10.97 21.02 25.38
CA ASN A 74 10.32 19.73 25.17
C ASN A 74 11.23 18.74 24.44
N LEU A 75 12.05 19.20 23.48
CA LEU A 75 13.06 18.36 22.83
C LEU A 75 14.11 17.87 23.81
N ASP A 76 14.53 18.71 24.76
CA ASP A 76 15.47 18.34 25.81
C ASP A 76 14.89 17.24 26.72
N LYS A 77 13.64 17.36 27.12
CA LYS A 77 12.92 16.34 27.90
C LYS A 77 12.73 15.05 27.11
N LEU A 78 12.44 15.16 25.82
CA LEU A 78 12.24 14.02 24.90
C LEU A 78 13.52 13.16 24.85
N VAL A 79 14.68 13.79 24.64
CA VAL A 79 15.98 13.10 24.60
C VAL A 79 16.27 12.40 25.93
N SER A 80 16.17 13.12 27.06
CA SER A 80 16.45 12.55 28.38
C SER A 80 15.52 11.37 28.70
N LYS A 81 14.23 11.46 28.32
CA LYS A 81 13.27 10.37 28.45
C LYS A 81 13.67 9.17 27.60
N CYS A 82 14.02 9.39 26.32
CA CYS A 82 14.40 8.33 25.39
C CYS A 82 15.63 7.56 25.89
N VAL A 83 16.69 8.28 26.31
CA VAL A 83 17.92 7.67 26.84
C VAL A 83 17.64 6.91 28.14
N SER A 84 16.84 7.47 29.04
CA SER A 84 16.46 6.80 30.29
C SER A 84 15.68 5.50 30.03
N MET A 85 14.77 5.50 29.06
CA MET A 85 14.03 4.31 28.64
C MET A 85 14.97 3.26 28.01
N ALA A 86 15.92 3.67 27.16
CA ALA A 86 16.88 2.77 26.54
C ALA A 86 17.77 2.08 27.60
N LYS A 87 18.18 2.78 28.67
CA LYS A 87 18.92 2.19 29.79
C LYS A 87 18.16 1.05 30.48
N GLN A 88 16.84 1.13 30.54
CA GLN A 88 15.94 0.17 31.20
C GLN A 88 15.40 -0.92 30.27
N ALA A 89 15.55 -0.74 28.95
CA ALA A 89 15.04 -1.70 27.96
C ALA A 89 15.73 -3.08 28.10
N PRO A 90 15.04 -4.16 27.70
CA PRO A 90 15.69 -5.48 27.59
C PRO A 90 16.73 -5.47 26.46
N ASP A 91 17.67 -6.42 26.53
CA ASP A 91 18.62 -6.62 25.46
C ASP A 91 17.93 -7.12 24.19
N ASP A 92 18.32 -6.55 23.05
CA ASP A 92 17.88 -6.87 21.70
C ASP A 92 19.10 -6.85 20.78
N ASP A 93 19.59 -8.01 20.42
CA ASP A 93 20.77 -8.20 19.57
C ASP A 93 20.57 -7.68 18.14
N THR A 94 19.33 -7.37 17.77
CA THR A 94 18.97 -6.78 16.47
C THR A 94 18.85 -5.25 16.51
N ALA A 95 19.03 -4.63 17.68
CA ALA A 95 19.02 -3.17 17.84
C ALA A 95 20.30 -2.55 17.25
N VAL A 96 20.25 -2.16 15.98
CA VAL A 96 21.36 -1.57 15.23
C VAL A 96 20.88 -0.44 14.32
N LEU A 97 21.78 0.45 13.94
CA LEU A 97 21.58 1.37 12.82
C LEU A 97 21.95 0.69 11.49
N GLY A 98 21.46 1.22 10.39
CA GLY A 98 21.92 0.84 9.06
C GLY A 98 23.43 1.04 8.90
N ASP A 99 24.08 0.17 8.15
CA ASP A 99 25.51 0.28 7.87
C ASP A 99 25.75 1.42 6.87
N SER A 100 26.72 2.29 7.21
CA SER A 100 27.04 3.46 6.41
C SER A 100 27.56 3.15 5.01
N GLU A 101 28.08 1.95 4.78
CA GLU A 101 28.48 1.53 3.42
C GLU A 101 27.31 1.38 2.46
N PHE A 102 26.07 1.25 2.96
CA PHE A 102 24.86 1.12 2.16
C PHE A 102 23.99 2.38 2.14
N PHE A 103 24.44 3.48 2.72
CA PHE A 103 23.68 4.73 2.71
C PHE A 103 23.52 5.30 1.31
N GLU A 104 22.31 5.81 1.02
CA GLU A 104 22.07 6.59 -0.18
C GLU A 104 22.84 7.91 -0.11
N THR A 105 23.73 8.12 -1.05
CA THR A 105 24.57 9.32 -1.15
C THR A 105 24.12 10.28 -2.23
N ASN A 106 23.26 9.83 -3.15
CA ASN A 106 22.74 10.64 -4.26
C ASN A 106 21.21 10.64 -4.22
N ILE A 107 20.63 11.52 -3.41
CA ILE A 107 19.19 11.66 -3.25
C ILE A 107 18.56 12.16 -4.55
N SER A 108 17.97 11.24 -5.31
CA SER A 108 17.35 11.54 -6.61
C SER A 108 16.05 12.34 -6.41
N ASP A 109 15.82 13.31 -7.29
CA ASP A 109 14.49 13.92 -7.43
C ASP A 109 13.61 12.98 -8.24
N LEU A 110 12.54 12.50 -7.62
CA LEU A 110 11.57 11.58 -8.18
C LEU A 110 10.25 12.28 -8.57
N ASP A 111 10.27 13.63 -8.58
CA ASP A 111 9.11 14.47 -8.90
C ASP A 111 7.87 14.13 -8.02
N LEU A 112 8.11 13.99 -6.70
CA LEU A 112 7.09 13.58 -5.73
C LEU A 112 6.33 14.75 -5.11
N PHE A 113 6.65 15.99 -5.45
CA PHE A 113 6.13 17.15 -4.76
C PHE A 113 5.53 18.19 -5.70
N GLN A 114 4.21 18.32 -5.67
CA GLN A 114 3.48 19.43 -6.31
C GLN A 114 3.70 20.71 -5.50
N LYS A 115 4.36 21.70 -6.12
CA LYS A 115 4.72 22.96 -5.46
C LYS A 115 3.51 23.86 -5.19
N ASP A 116 2.61 23.92 -6.17
CA ASP A 116 1.39 24.72 -6.06
C ASP A 116 0.33 23.89 -5.34
N GLU A 117 -0.15 24.39 -4.21
CA GLU A 117 -1.22 23.75 -3.47
C GLU A 117 -2.50 23.70 -4.31
N THR A 118 -3.20 22.57 -4.25
CA THR A 118 -4.53 22.46 -4.82
C THR A 118 -5.48 23.37 -4.03
N ASP A 119 -6.12 24.30 -4.72
CA ASP A 119 -7.05 25.25 -4.09
C ASP A 119 -8.29 24.53 -3.54
N THR A 120 -8.81 25.04 -2.42
CA THR A 120 -10.04 24.53 -1.80
C THR A 120 -11.22 24.54 -2.78
N GLN A 121 -11.34 25.59 -3.63
CA GLN A 121 -12.40 25.65 -4.62
C GLN A 121 -12.28 24.55 -5.68
N MET A 122 -11.05 24.21 -6.11
CA MET A 122 -10.83 23.09 -7.04
C MET A 122 -11.29 21.76 -6.44
N LEU A 123 -11.08 21.54 -5.14
CA LEU A 123 -11.56 20.34 -4.45
C LEU A 123 -13.09 20.32 -4.34
N VAL A 124 -13.71 21.48 -4.03
CA VAL A 124 -15.17 21.63 -4.02
C VAL A 124 -15.77 21.32 -5.40
N ASP A 125 -15.24 21.92 -6.45
CA ASP A 125 -15.72 21.71 -7.82
C ASP A 125 -15.56 20.23 -8.22
N SER A 126 -14.46 19.60 -7.81
CA SER A 126 -14.19 18.19 -8.09
C SER A 126 -15.21 17.24 -7.45
N VAL A 127 -15.56 17.44 -6.17
CA VAL A 127 -16.54 16.56 -5.51
C VAL A 127 -17.93 16.76 -6.07
N MET A 128 -18.32 18.00 -6.37
CA MET A 128 -19.62 18.32 -6.96
C MET A 128 -19.76 17.73 -8.37
N GLU A 129 -18.77 17.92 -9.24
CA GLU A 129 -18.75 17.34 -10.59
C GLU A 129 -18.76 15.81 -10.56
N CYS A 130 -17.97 15.21 -9.64
CA CYS A 130 -17.85 13.76 -9.51
C CYS A 130 -19.19 13.11 -9.10
N GLU A 131 -19.85 13.66 -8.08
CA GLU A 131 -21.14 13.15 -7.61
C GLU A 131 -22.26 13.42 -8.62
N ASP A 132 -22.30 14.62 -9.23
CA ASP A 132 -23.31 14.97 -10.26
C ASP A 132 -23.24 14.00 -11.45
N ALA A 133 -22.05 13.73 -11.95
CA ALA A 133 -21.83 12.77 -13.02
C ALA A 133 -22.32 11.37 -12.66
N ALA A 134 -22.09 10.93 -11.43
CA ALA A 134 -22.55 9.62 -10.97
C ALA A 134 -24.08 9.57 -10.81
N LEU A 135 -24.70 10.59 -10.21
CA LEU A 135 -26.15 10.69 -10.00
C LEU A 135 -26.94 10.86 -11.30
N SER A 136 -26.32 11.42 -12.34
CA SER A 136 -26.92 11.61 -13.67
C SER A 136 -27.05 10.30 -14.46
N VAL A 137 -26.40 9.21 -14.02
CA VAL A 137 -26.50 7.91 -14.70
C VAL A 137 -27.82 7.24 -14.34
N GLU A 138 -28.62 6.91 -15.38
CA GLU A 138 -29.90 6.22 -15.21
C GLU A 138 -29.75 4.92 -14.42
N GLY A 139 -30.59 4.73 -13.39
CA GLY A 139 -30.56 3.56 -12.51
C GLY A 139 -29.79 3.77 -11.19
N ILE A 140 -29.03 4.85 -11.03
CA ILE A 140 -28.49 5.26 -9.74
C ILE A 140 -29.59 5.92 -8.91
N THR A 141 -29.80 5.42 -7.70
CA THR A 141 -30.93 5.84 -6.84
C THR A 141 -30.49 6.70 -5.66
N ASN A 142 -29.22 6.63 -5.26
CA ASN A 142 -28.69 7.37 -4.11
C ASN A 142 -27.17 7.50 -4.17
N SER A 143 -26.63 8.37 -3.32
CA SER A 143 -25.18 8.58 -3.14
C SER A 143 -24.79 8.41 -1.68
N GLU A 144 -23.63 7.80 -1.44
CA GLU A 144 -22.90 7.87 -0.16
C GLU A 144 -21.96 9.07 -0.11
N GLY A 145 -21.78 9.74 -1.23
CA GLY A 145 -21.00 10.96 -1.37
C GLY A 145 -19.79 10.83 -2.29
N ALA A 146 -19.21 11.99 -2.57
CA ALA A 146 -17.89 12.13 -3.19
C ALA A 146 -16.94 12.83 -2.23
N GLY A 147 -15.66 12.48 -2.32
CA GLY A 147 -14.59 13.08 -1.54
C GLY A 147 -13.42 13.48 -2.43
N ALA A 148 -12.79 14.61 -2.13
CA ALA A 148 -11.52 15.03 -2.73
C ALA A 148 -10.55 15.48 -1.65
N SER A 149 -9.27 15.20 -1.82
CA SER A 149 -8.24 15.63 -0.87
C SER A 149 -6.94 16.01 -1.56
N PHE A 150 -6.24 16.94 -0.94
CA PHE A 150 -4.86 17.30 -1.21
C PHE A 150 -4.06 17.19 0.08
N SER A 151 -2.86 16.62 0.00
CA SER A 151 -1.96 16.55 1.15
C SER A 151 -0.52 16.77 0.74
N THR A 152 0.28 17.28 1.67
CA THR A 152 1.74 17.35 1.54
C THR A 152 2.41 16.67 2.71
N GLY A 153 3.58 16.10 2.47
CA GLY A 153 4.43 15.51 3.49
C GLY A 153 5.89 15.94 3.31
N GLU A 154 6.57 16.16 4.40
CA GLU A 154 8.02 16.35 4.44
C GLU A 154 8.61 15.36 5.44
N PHE A 155 9.59 14.61 5.01
CA PHE A 155 10.27 13.61 5.82
C PHE A 155 11.76 13.93 5.84
N PHE A 156 12.37 13.85 7.02
CA PHE A 156 13.81 13.99 7.21
C PHE A 156 14.32 12.96 8.21
N LEU A 157 15.37 12.25 7.83
CA LEU A 157 16.05 11.26 8.66
C LEU A 157 17.50 11.66 8.85
N ALA A 158 17.99 11.53 10.08
CA ALA A 158 19.41 11.60 10.37
C ALA A 158 19.83 10.53 11.37
N THR A 159 21.03 10.01 11.21
CA THR A 159 21.60 8.97 12.08
C THR A 159 22.94 9.42 12.64
N SER A 160 23.29 8.93 13.83
CA SER A 160 24.57 9.29 14.48
C SER A 160 25.79 8.72 13.75
N ASN A 161 25.63 7.75 12.86
CA ASN A 161 26.69 7.18 12.04
C ASN A 161 26.78 7.77 10.63
N GLY A 162 26.12 8.93 10.39
CA GLY A 162 26.44 9.81 9.27
C GLY A 162 25.37 10.01 8.20
N PHE A 163 24.26 9.27 8.19
CA PHE A 163 23.20 9.53 7.22
C PHE A 163 22.49 10.86 7.53
N ARG A 164 22.20 11.62 6.47
CA ARG A 164 21.38 12.84 6.47
C ARG A 164 20.61 12.90 5.16
N GLY A 165 19.30 12.86 5.22
CA GLY A 165 18.48 12.94 4.02
C GLY A 165 17.02 13.24 4.29
N GLY A 166 16.38 13.90 3.35
CA GLY A 166 14.95 14.20 3.41
C GLY A 166 14.36 14.38 2.02
N TYR A 167 13.05 14.31 1.95
CA TYR A 167 12.29 14.55 0.74
C TYR A 167 10.89 15.06 1.08
N LYS A 168 10.26 15.66 0.08
CA LYS A 168 8.86 16.09 0.14
C LYS A 168 8.00 15.24 -0.77
N SER A 169 6.74 15.12 -0.43
CA SER A 169 5.75 14.44 -1.26
C SER A 169 4.41 15.14 -1.20
N SER A 170 3.61 14.96 -2.23
CA SER A 170 2.21 15.38 -2.30
C SER A 170 1.32 14.20 -2.59
N GLY A 171 0.04 14.34 -2.32
CA GLY A 171 -0.96 13.38 -2.70
C GLY A 171 -2.29 14.08 -2.97
N ASN A 172 -2.89 13.75 -4.10
CA ASN A 172 -4.21 14.18 -4.49
C ASN A 172 -5.10 12.94 -4.64
N SER A 173 -6.36 13.03 -4.24
CA SER A 173 -7.31 11.95 -4.47
C SER A 173 -8.72 12.46 -4.72
N ILE A 174 -9.48 11.70 -5.53
CA ILE A 174 -10.91 11.90 -5.74
C ILE A 174 -11.57 10.53 -5.66
N SER A 175 -12.73 10.46 -5.00
CA SER A 175 -13.51 9.24 -4.85
C SER A 175 -15.01 9.53 -4.91
N CYS A 176 -15.79 8.54 -5.34
CA CYS A 176 -17.25 8.60 -5.32
C CYS A 176 -17.82 7.22 -4.99
N SER A 177 -18.86 7.16 -4.18
CA SER A 177 -19.60 5.95 -3.84
C SER A 177 -21.09 6.18 -4.03
N VAL A 178 -21.74 5.31 -4.80
CA VAL A 178 -23.16 5.44 -5.13
C VAL A 178 -23.89 4.13 -4.97
N LEU A 179 -25.24 4.22 -4.93
CA LEU A 179 -26.14 3.09 -4.75
C LEU A 179 -27.12 3.03 -5.92
N ALA A 180 -27.48 1.80 -6.28
CA ALA A 180 -28.52 1.49 -7.25
C ALA A 180 -29.49 0.44 -6.66
N GLY A 181 -30.72 0.39 -7.17
CA GLY A 181 -31.77 -0.50 -6.67
C GLY A 181 -32.53 0.10 -5.48
N GLU A 182 -33.45 -0.68 -4.92
CA GLU A 182 -34.33 -0.27 -3.83
C GLU A 182 -34.44 -1.34 -2.72
N GLY A 183 -34.64 -0.91 -1.48
CA GLY A 183 -34.86 -1.79 -0.33
C GLY A 183 -33.73 -2.79 -0.11
N GLN A 184 -34.05 -4.09 -0.06
CA GLN A 184 -33.05 -5.15 0.14
C GLN A 184 -32.26 -5.53 -1.13
N SER A 185 -32.63 -4.98 -2.28
CA SER A 185 -31.92 -5.18 -3.55
C SER A 185 -30.96 -4.04 -3.88
N MET A 186 -30.68 -3.16 -2.92
CA MET A 186 -29.70 -2.09 -3.10
C MET A 186 -28.30 -2.68 -3.20
N GLU A 187 -27.59 -2.24 -4.22
CA GLU A 187 -26.16 -2.54 -4.42
C GLU A 187 -25.36 -1.23 -4.37
N ARG A 188 -24.13 -1.34 -3.92
CA ARG A 188 -23.20 -0.23 -3.80
C ARG A 188 -21.88 -0.58 -4.48
N ASP A 189 -21.30 0.38 -5.14
CA ASP A 189 -19.90 0.33 -5.55
C ASP A 189 -19.28 1.73 -5.54
N TYR A 190 -17.99 1.82 -5.77
CA TYR A 190 -17.22 3.05 -5.70
C TYR A 190 -16.12 3.08 -6.75
N GLU A 191 -15.61 4.27 -7.02
CA GLU A 191 -14.38 4.48 -7.75
C GLU A 191 -13.50 5.48 -6.98
N THR A 192 -12.19 5.27 -7.03
CA THR A 192 -11.20 6.18 -6.44
C THR A 192 -9.99 6.31 -7.35
N SER A 193 -9.38 7.48 -7.35
CA SER A 193 -8.11 7.72 -8.01
C SER A 193 -7.21 8.55 -7.13
N SER A 194 -5.89 8.28 -7.18
CA SER A 194 -4.88 9.03 -6.44
C SER A 194 -3.67 9.29 -7.33
N ALA A 195 -3.06 10.46 -7.18
CA ALA A 195 -1.86 10.85 -7.91
C ALA A 195 -1.00 11.81 -7.06
N ILE A 196 0.27 11.97 -7.42
CA ILE A 196 1.15 12.98 -6.81
C ILE A 196 0.72 14.38 -7.22
N TYR A 197 0.37 14.57 -8.49
CA TYR A 197 -0.10 15.84 -9.04
C TYR A 197 -1.61 15.77 -9.30
N PHE A 198 -2.29 16.87 -9.04
CA PHE A 198 -3.74 16.97 -9.28
C PHE A 198 -4.10 16.74 -10.76
N ASP A 199 -3.28 17.28 -11.66
CA ASP A 199 -3.47 17.16 -13.12
C ASP A 199 -3.26 15.73 -13.66
N ASP A 200 -2.63 14.86 -12.89
CA ASP A 200 -2.47 13.44 -13.25
C ASP A 200 -3.70 12.59 -12.87
N LEU A 201 -4.70 13.18 -12.17
CA LEU A 201 -5.95 12.51 -11.87
C LEU A 201 -6.85 12.45 -13.11
N PRO A 202 -7.64 11.36 -13.29
CA PRO A 202 -8.76 11.37 -14.24
C PRO A 202 -9.77 12.48 -13.88
N SER A 203 -10.51 12.96 -14.87
CA SER A 203 -11.55 13.97 -14.61
C SER A 203 -12.54 13.49 -13.55
N PRO A 204 -13.05 14.38 -12.67
CA PRO A 204 -14.02 14.03 -11.64
C PRO A 204 -15.24 13.31 -12.22
N ALA A 205 -15.78 13.83 -13.36
CA ALA A 205 -16.89 13.19 -14.05
C ALA A 205 -16.59 11.75 -14.50
N SER A 206 -15.37 11.47 -14.95
CA SER A 206 -14.96 10.10 -15.32
C SER A 206 -14.97 9.15 -14.12
N ILE A 207 -14.55 9.62 -12.94
CA ILE A 207 -14.56 8.84 -11.69
C ILE A 207 -16.01 8.56 -11.27
N GLY A 208 -16.87 9.57 -11.26
CA GLY A 208 -18.29 9.41 -10.94
C GLY A 208 -19.02 8.46 -11.88
N ASN A 209 -18.82 8.59 -13.18
CA ASN A 209 -19.42 7.70 -14.18
C ASN A 209 -18.96 6.25 -14.00
N ARG A 210 -17.66 5.99 -13.67
CA ARG A 210 -17.17 4.64 -13.42
C ARG A 210 -17.77 4.05 -12.15
N ALA A 211 -17.90 4.83 -11.08
CA ALA A 211 -18.57 4.40 -9.85
C ALA A 211 -20.02 3.95 -10.14
N ALA A 212 -20.75 4.74 -10.89
CA ALA A 212 -22.14 4.44 -11.28
C ALA A 212 -22.24 3.17 -12.14
N GLN A 213 -21.40 3.00 -13.16
CA GLN A 213 -21.40 1.82 -14.02
C GLN A 213 -21.05 0.55 -13.26
N GLN A 214 -20.07 0.62 -12.34
CA GLN A 214 -19.71 -0.51 -11.48
C GLN A 214 -20.87 -0.92 -10.57
N THR A 215 -21.57 0.07 -9.99
CA THR A 215 -22.74 -0.17 -9.12
C THR A 215 -23.87 -0.86 -9.90
N LEU A 216 -24.21 -0.35 -11.09
CA LEU A 216 -25.29 -0.91 -11.93
C LEU A 216 -25.01 -2.38 -12.34
N ARG A 217 -23.77 -2.73 -12.62
CA ARG A 217 -23.38 -4.10 -12.96
C ARG A 217 -23.64 -5.10 -11.83
N ARG A 218 -23.75 -4.64 -10.58
CA ARG A 218 -23.99 -5.49 -9.41
C ARG A 218 -25.46 -5.83 -9.19
N LEU A 219 -26.38 -5.10 -9.85
CA LEU A 219 -27.83 -5.27 -9.65
C LEU A 219 -28.31 -6.67 -9.96
N ASN A 220 -29.35 -7.12 -9.22
CA ASN A 220 -30.02 -8.39 -9.37
C ASN A 220 -29.08 -9.61 -9.28
N PRO A 221 -28.23 -9.72 -8.26
CA PRO A 221 -27.28 -10.82 -8.16
C PRO A 221 -28.00 -12.17 -8.03
N LYS A 222 -27.48 -13.17 -8.73
CA LYS A 222 -27.95 -14.54 -8.63
C LYS A 222 -27.13 -15.35 -7.64
N LYS A 223 -27.76 -16.34 -7.02
CA LYS A 223 -27.07 -17.37 -6.25
C LYS A 223 -26.59 -18.46 -7.17
N VAL A 224 -25.39 -18.96 -6.93
CA VAL A 224 -24.79 -20.06 -7.70
C VAL A 224 -24.50 -21.23 -6.80
N ALA A 225 -24.54 -22.45 -7.35
CA ALA A 225 -24.21 -23.67 -6.62
C ALA A 225 -22.69 -23.75 -6.37
N SER A 226 -22.31 -24.40 -5.27
CA SER A 226 -20.91 -24.67 -4.96
C SER A 226 -20.24 -25.50 -6.07
N CYS A 227 -19.08 -25.06 -6.55
CA CYS A 227 -18.38 -25.69 -7.66
C CYS A 227 -16.87 -25.39 -7.63
N LYS A 228 -16.13 -26.07 -8.51
CA LYS A 228 -14.74 -25.71 -8.82
C LYS A 228 -14.68 -25.06 -10.20
N VAL A 229 -14.19 -23.83 -10.24
CA VAL A 229 -14.14 -23.04 -11.48
C VAL A 229 -12.86 -22.19 -11.54
N PRO A 230 -12.48 -21.71 -12.74
CA PRO A 230 -11.55 -20.59 -12.86
C PRO A 230 -12.16 -19.36 -12.19
N VAL A 231 -11.34 -18.65 -11.39
CA VAL A 231 -11.68 -17.35 -10.81
C VAL A 231 -10.78 -16.30 -11.44
N VAL A 232 -11.40 -15.27 -12.03
CA VAL A 232 -10.70 -14.12 -12.58
C VAL A 232 -10.80 -12.97 -11.56
N PHE A 233 -9.69 -12.46 -11.13
CA PHE A 233 -9.60 -11.32 -10.22
C PHE A 233 -9.46 -10.03 -11.03
N ASP A 234 -10.44 -9.14 -10.92
CA ASP A 234 -10.36 -7.79 -11.47
C ASP A 234 -9.07 -7.08 -11.01
N LYS A 235 -8.44 -6.28 -11.88
CA LYS A 235 -7.22 -5.53 -11.56
C LYS A 235 -7.36 -4.63 -10.31
N ARG A 236 -8.56 -4.21 -9.95
CA ARG A 236 -8.86 -3.47 -8.73
C ARG A 236 -8.59 -4.28 -7.45
N ILE A 237 -8.76 -5.62 -7.52
CA ILE A 237 -8.60 -6.52 -6.38
C ILE A 237 -7.41 -7.48 -6.51
N SER A 238 -6.93 -7.75 -7.72
CA SER A 238 -5.81 -8.68 -7.99
C SER A 238 -4.52 -8.27 -7.28
N LYS A 239 -4.31 -6.97 -7.07
CA LYS A 239 -3.22 -6.40 -6.25
C LYS A 239 -3.14 -7.00 -4.83
N SER A 240 -4.25 -7.50 -4.27
CA SER A 240 -4.26 -8.13 -2.95
C SER A 240 -3.42 -9.41 -2.91
N LEU A 241 -3.37 -10.17 -4.00
CA LEU A 241 -2.55 -11.38 -4.11
C LEU A 241 -1.05 -11.05 -4.04
N VAL A 242 -0.65 -9.94 -4.68
CA VAL A 242 0.72 -9.41 -4.61
C VAL A 242 1.01 -8.87 -3.21
N GLY A 243 0.02 -8.24 -2.56
CA GLY A 243 0.11 -7.77 -1.18
C GLY A 243 0.29 -8.91 -0.17
N TYR A 244 -0.41 -10.04 -0.35
CA TYR A 244 -0.22 -11.23 0.49
C TYR A 244 1.17 -11.84 0.32
N LEU A 245 1.71 -11.86 -0.90
CA LEU A 245 3.10 -12.25 -1.13
C LEU A 245 4.04 -11.36 -0.31
N ALA A 246 3.92 -10.03 -0.44
CA ALA A 246 4.75 -9.08 0.30
C ALA A 246 4.70 -9.29 1.83
N GLY A 247 3.49 -9.54 2.37
CA GLY A 247 3.31 -9.87 3.79
C GLY A 247 4.02 -11.17 4.19
N ALA A 248 3.90 -12.21 3.35
CA ALA A 248 4.49 -13.52 3.61
C ALA A 248 6.02 -13.53 3.54
N ILE A 249 6.62 -12.70 2.68
CA ILE A 249 8.09 -12.58 2.52
C ILE A 249 8.69 -11.44 3.35
N SER A 250 7.91 -10.79 4.21
CA SER A 250 8.43 -9.73 5.07
C SER A 250 9.42 -10.29 6.09
N GLY A 251 10.54 -9.58 6.29
CA GLY A 251 11.60 -9.97 7.22
C GLY A 251 11.09 -10.34 8.61
N PRO A 252 10.18 -9.58 9.22
CA PRO A 252 9.59 -9.96 10.51
C PRO A 252 8.83 -11.30 10.49
N ALA A 253 8.09 -11.61 9.43
CA ALA A 253 7.37 -12.89 9.31
C ALA A 253 8.34 -14.07 9.13
N ILE A 254 9.35 -13.89 8.28
CA ILE A 254 10.40 -14.89 8.04
C ILE A 254 11.21 -15.13 9.32
N ALA A 255 11.65 -14.07 10.00
CA ALA A 255 12.46 -14.16 11.21
C ALA A 255 11.72 -14.81 12.41
N ARG A 256 10.40 -14.73 12.44
CA ARG A 256 9.56 -15.44 13.42
C ARG A 256 9.16 -16.85 12.99
N GLY A 257 9.45 -17.26 11.74
CA GLY A 257 9.01 -18.54 11.18
C GLY A 257 7.49 -18.63 10.94
N THR A 258 6.79 -17.48 10.90
CA THR A 258 5.32 -17.37 10.76
C THR A 258 4.90 -17.09 9.33
N SER A 259 5.53 -17.73 8.35
CA SER A 259 5.20 -17.60 6.93
C SER A 259 5.20 -18.97 6.25
N PHE A 260 4.19 -19.22 5.40
CA PHE A 260 4.14 -20.41 4.54
C PHE A 260 5.27 -20.42 3.49
N LEU A 261 5.91 -19.27 3.23
CA LEU A 261 7.00 -19.13 2.26
C LEU A 261 8.41 -19.20 2.91
N LYS A 262 8.54 -19.36 4.23
CA LYS A 262 9.81 -19.26 4.95
C LYS A 262 10.95 -20.14 4.37
N ASP A 263 10.62 -21.26 3.75
CA ASP A 263 11.57 -22.20 3.16
C ASP A 263 11.61 -22.15 1.62
N HIS A 264 11.07 -21.06 1.01
CA HIS A 264 10.89 -20.96 -0.44
C HIS A 264 11.84 -19.96 -1.14
N LEU A 265 12.81 -19.39 -0.45
CA LEU A 265 13.82 -18.56 -1.11
C LEU A 265 14.57 -19.39 -2.17
N ASN A 266 14.77 -18.82 -3.35
CA ASN A 266 15.35 -19.44 -4.55
C ASN A 266 14.56 -20.66 -5.08
N LYS A 267 13.26 -20.78 -4.73
CA LYS A 267 12.38 -21.81 -5.27
C LYS A 267 11.31 -21.19 -6.17
N GLN A 268 10.87 -21.96 -7.14
CA GLN A 268 9.76 -21.57 -7.99
C GLN A 268 8.44 -21.67 -7.20
N ILE A 269 7.70 -20.56 -7.15
CA ILE A 269 6.39 -20.46 -6.48
C ILE A 269 5.30 -19.91 -7.40
N PHE A 270 5.67 -19.37 -8.55
CA PHE A 270 4.75 -18.94 -9.63
C PHE A 270 5.09 -19.65 -10.94
N ASN A 271 4.21 -19.52 -11.93
CA ASN A 271 4.54 -19.87 -13.30
C ASN A 271 5.75 -19.06 -13.81
N LYS A 272 6.51 -19.64 -14.76
CA LYS A 272 7.73 -19.02 -15.31
C LYS A 272 7.48 -17.67 -16.01
N ASP A 273 6.26 -17.43 -16.46
CA ASP A 273 5.88 -16.19 -17.16
C ASP A 273 5.59 -15.03 -16.18
N ILE A 274 5.65 -15.27 -14.86
CA ILE A 274 5.33 -14.29 -13.85
C ILE A 274 6.61 -13.70 -13.26
N SER A 275 6.72 -12.37 -13.31
CA SER A 275 7.69 -11.60 -12.53
C SER A 275 6.96 -10.56 -11.69
N ILE A 276 7.49 -10.31 -10.48
CA ILE A 276 6.99 -9.29 -9.55
C ILE A 276 8.17 -8.41 -9.15
N ILE A 277 8.01 -7.12 -9.35
CA ILE A 277 9.05 -6.12 -9.20
C ILE A 277 8.66 -5.13 -8.11
N ASP A 278 9.60 -4.76 -7.25
CA ASP A 278 9.50 -3.59 -6.38
C ASP A 278 10.45 -2.49 -6.89
N ASP A 279 9.89 -1.32 -7.22
CA ASP A 279 10.65 -0.23 -7.82
C ASP A 279 10.41 1.09 -7.05
N PRO A 280 11.34 1.50 -6.18
CA PRO A 280 11.21 2.74 -5.40
C PRO A 280 11.48 4.01 -6.22
N LYS A 281 11.97 3.91 -7.45
CA LYS A 281 12.45 5.05 -8.24
C LYS A 281 11.51 5.44 -9.40
N ILE A 282 10.26 4.98 -9.40
CA ILE A 282 9.27 5.39 -10.41
C ILE A 282 8.95 6.88 -10.20
N LEU A 283 9.12 7.69 -11.26
CA LEU A 283 8.74 9.10 -11.22
C LEU A 283 7.26 9.24 -10.90
N ARG A 284 6.91 10.11 -9.96
CA ARG A 284 5.53 10.32 -9.47
C ARG A 284 4.84 9.05 -8.97
N GLY A 285 5.59 7.99 -8.66
CA GLY A 285 5.02 6.76 -8.13
C GLY A 285 4.52 6.94 -6.69
N LEU A 286 3.32 6.44 -6.39
CA LEU A 286 2.67 6.59 -5.08
C LEU A 286 3.43 5.91 -3.93
N GLY A 287 4.33 4.98 -4.22
CA GLY A 287 5.21 4.31 -3.26
C GLY A 287 6.68 4.72 -3.38
N SER A 288 7.00 5.68 -4.26
CA SER A 288 8.39 6.06 -4.52
C SER A 288 9.01 6.83 -3.36
N HIS A 289 10.30 6.60 -3.17
CA HIS A 289 11.13 7.30 -2.19
C HIS A 289 12.61 7.22 -2.60
N PRO A 290 13.43 8.24 -2.31
CA PRO A 290 14.82 8.26 -2.75
C PRO A 290 15.74 7.30 -1.96
N PHE A 291 15.38 6.97 -0.73
CA PHE A 291 16.08 6.04 0.17
C PHE A 291 15.07 5.37 1.12
N ASP A 292 15.42 4.24 1.71
CA ASP A 292 14.54 3.53 2.64
C ASP A 292 14.46 4.19 4.03
N GLY A 293 13.65 3.65 4.92
CA GLY A 293 13.41 4.18 6.27
C GLY A 293 14.61 4.15 7.22
N GLU A 294 15.76 3.64 6.80
CA GLU A 294 17.04 3.64 7.52
C GLU A 294 18.13 4.43 6.79
N GLY A 295 17.79 5.09 5.66
CA GLY A 295 18.73 5.85 4.84
C GLY A 295 19.53 4.97 3.87
N ILE A 296 19.13 3.72 3.70
CA ILE A 296 19.81 2.75 2.84
C ILE A 296 19.36 2.94 1.39
N ILE A 297 20.29 2.65 0.46
CA ILE A 297 19.99 2.59 -0.97
C ILE A 297 18.82 1.64 -1.21
N SER A 298 17.81 2.15 -1.87
CA SER A 298 16.63 1.40 -2.28
C SER A 298 16.54 1.44 -3.79
N ASP A 299 16.76 0.28 -4.43
CA ASP A 299 16.80 0.15 -5.88
C ASP A 299 15.75 -0.86 -6.36
N LYS A 300 15.42 -0.76 -7.66
CA LYS A 300 14.54 -1.71 -8.32
C LYS A 300 15.01 -3.15 -8.13
N LYS A 301 14.10 -4.01 -7.67
CA LYS A 301 14.34 -5.45 -7.44
C LYS A 301 13.26 -6.30 -8.05
N GLU A 302 13.67 -7.36 -8.71
CA GLU A 302 12.78 -8.47 -9.04
C GLU A 302 12.62 -9.34 -7.79
N ILE A 303 11.47 -9.26 -7.15
CA ILE A 303 11.11 -10.09 -5.98
C ILE A 303 10.76 -11.51 -6.42
N ILE A 304 10.04 -11.60 -7.52
CA ILE A 304 9.82 -12.84 -8.28
C ILE A 304 10.42 -12.64 -9.66
N SER A 305 11.37 -13.50 -10.04
CA SER A 305 11.98 -13.50 -11.36
C SER A 305 11.65 -14.83 -12.06
N ASN A 306 10.90 -14.73 -13.14
CA ASN A 306 10.46 -15.91 -13.92
C ASN A 306 9.89 -17.03 -13.02
N GLY A 307 9.01 -16.66 -12.09
CA GLY A 307 8.33 -17.54 -11.16
C GLY A 307 9.13 -17.92 -9.91
N VAL A 308 10.40 -17.57 -9.81
CA VAL A 308 11.30 -17.90 -8.69
C VAL A 308 11.31 -16.76 -7.68
N LEU A 309 11.12 -17.09 -6.39
CA LEU A 309 11.29 -16.14 -5.29
C LEU A 309 12.79 -15.85 -5.07
N THR A 310 13.23 -14.62 -5.33
CA THR A 310 14.65 -14.25 -5.33
C THR A 310 15.09 -13.48 -4.10
N SER A 311 14.15 -12.86 -3.36
CA SER A 311 14.49 -11.99 -2.23
C SER A 311 13.42 -11.99 -1.15
N TRP A 312 13.89 -11.85 0.10
CA TRP A 312 13.05 -11.37 1.20
C TRP A 312 12.98 -9.84 1.20
N LEU A 313 11.98 -9.26 1.86
CA LEU A 313 11.91 -7.83 2.14
C LEU A 313 12.52 -7.60 3.54
N LEU A 314 13.73 -7.03 3.60
CA LEU A 314 14.50 -6.92 4.84
C LEU A 314 14.87 -5.47 5.15
N ASN A 315 14.69 -5.08 6.40
CA ASN A 315 15.38 -3.96 7.03
C ASN A 315 16.68 -4.44 7.71
N THR A 316 17.47 -3.56 8.26
CA THR A 316 18.76 -3.90 8.90
C THR A 316 18.61 -4.88 10.05
N SER A 317 17.61 -4.71 10.92
CA SER A 317 17.33 -5.57 12.07
C SER A 317 17.00 -7.01 11.64
N THR A 318 16.07 -7.19 10.70
CA THR A 318 15.67 -8.52 10.23
C THR A 318 16.74 -9.17 9.37
N ALA A 319 17.51 -8.39 8.61
CA ALA A 319 18.66 -8.87 7.87
C ALA A 319 19.72 -9.46 8.82
N LYS A 320 20.07 -8.71 9.88
CA LYS A 320 20.99 -9.20 10.92
C LYS A 320 20.51 -10.49 11.56
N LYS A 321 19.22 -10.55 11.95
CA LYS A 321 18.63 -11.74 12.58
C LYS A 321 18.67 -12.99 11.69
N LEU A 322 18.53 -12.80 10.38
CA LEU A 322 18.49 -13.88 9.40
C LEU A 322 19.85 -14.19 8.78
N GLY A 323 20.91 -13.42 9.09
CA GLY A 323 22.25 -13.60 8.52
C GLY A 323 22.37 -13.15 7.07
N PHE A 324 21.54 -12.15 6.65
CA PHE A 324 21.56 -11.55 5.33
C PHE A 324 22.02 -10.08 5.38
N LYS A 325 22.20 -9.48 4.22
CA LYS A 325 22.28 -8.02 4.05
C LYS A 325 20.89 -7.43 3.96
N THR A 326 20.72 -6.16 4.38
CA THR A 326 19.46 -5.43 4.15
C THR A 326 19.13 -5.37 2.66
N THR A 327 17.85 -5.34 2.34
CA THR A 327 17.37 -5.25 0.96
C THR A 327 16.83 -3.88 0.59
N GLY A 328 17.02 -2.86 1.48
CA GLY A 328 16.54 -1.50 1.24
C GLY A 328 15.01 -1.38 1.29
N HIS A 329 14.37 -2.17 2.17
CA HIS A 329 12.92 -2.18 2.35
C HIS A 329 12.50 -1.71 3.75
N ALA A 330 13.37 -0.99 4.45
CA ALA A 330 12.99 -0.41 5.72
C ALA A 330 11.88 0.63 5.53
N SER A 331 10.86 0.57 6.38
CA SER A 331 9.86 1.63 6.55
C SER A 331 10.07 2.32 7.88
N ARG A 332 9.78 3.61 7.97
CA ARG A 332 10.04 4.38 9.17
C ARG A 332 8.78 5.03 9.73
N GLY A 333 8.33 4.54 10.88
CA GLY A 333 7.39 5.27 11.73
C GLY A 333 8.12 6.23 12.67
N ILE A 334 7.43 7.26 13.14
CA ILE A 334 8.08 8.31 13.97
C ILE A 334 8.29 7.84 15.41
N GLY A 335 7.34 7.08 15.97
CA GLY A 335 7.37 6.58 17.34
C GLY A 335 7.63 5.09 17.50
N SER A 336 8.23 4.44 16.49
CA SER A 336 8.47 2.99 16.46
C SER A 336 9.81 2.67 15.81
N PRO A 337 10.36 1.44 16.03
CA PRO A 337 11.53 1.00 15.30
C PRO A 337 11.24 0.89 13.80
N PRO A 338 12.29 0.87 12.94
CA PRO A 338 12.10 0.62 11.52
C PRO A 338 11.35 -0.68 11.27
N GLY A 339 10.27 -0.61 10.49
CA GLY A 339 9.52 -1.76 9.98
C GLY A 339 10.03 -2.23 8.63
N VAL A 340 9.21 -3.01 7.92
CA VAL A 340 9.46 -3.46 6.54
C VAL A 340 8.24 -3.14 5.68
N SER A 341 8.47 -2.59 4.49
CA SER A 341 7.42 -2.28 3.51
C SER A 341 7.98 -2.35 2.09
N THR A 342 7.10 -2.55 1.12
CA THR A 342 7.40 -2.38 -0.30
C THR A 342 7.31 -0.91 -0.70
N SER A 343 7.83 -0.60 -1.86
CA SER A 343 7.67 0.69 -2.56
C SER A 343 6.53 0.63 -3.59
N ASN A 344 6.83 0.69 -4.88
CA ASN A 344 5.87 0.42 -5.94
C ASN A 344 6.02 -1.04 -6.35
N LEU A 345 5.25 -1.90 -5.73
CA LEU A 345 5.27 -3.33 -5.98
C LEU A 345 4.29 -3.68 -7.11
N TYR A 346 4.75 -4.36 -8.16
CA TYR A 346 3.85 -4.72 -9.24
C TYR A 346 4.18 -6.06 -9.88
N MET A 347 3.12 -6.77 -10.33
CA MET A 347 3.22 -7.93 -11.20
C MET A 347 3.31 -7.45 -12.64
N THR A 348 4.23 -8.00 -13.43
CA THR A 348 4.36 -7.65 -14.85
C THR A 348 3.18 -8.17 -15.67
N ASN A 349 2.99 -7.58 -16.85
CA ASN A 349 1.99 -8.07 -17.81
C ASN A 349 2.27 -9.51 -18.24
N GLY A 350 1.19 -10.27 -18.37
CA GLY A 350 1.20 -11.54 -19.10
C GLY A 350 1.14 -11.35 -20.63
N VAL A 351 0.96 -12.45 -21.35
CA VAL A 351 0.93 -12.46 -22.82
C VAL A 351 -0.49 -12.23 -23.36
N ASN A 352 -1.50 -12.77 -22.68
CA ASN A 352 -2.89 -12.76 -23.16
C ASN A 352 -3.57 -11.44 -22.81
N SER A 353 -4.45 -10.96 -23.69
CA SER A 353 -5.35 -9.85 -23.37
C SER A 353 -6.41 -10.27 -22.34
N TYR A 354 -7.03 -9.28 -21.71
CA TYR A 354 -8.19 -9.52 -20.85
C TYR A 354 -9.32 -10.25 -21.62
N ASP A 355 -9.60 -9.81 -22.83
CA ASP A 355 -10.67 -10.38 -23.64
C ASP A 355 -10.39 -11.85 -24.03
N ASP A 356 -9.16 -12.18 -24.44
CA ASP A 356 -8.74 -13.56 -24.71
C ASP A 356 -8.83 -14.44 -23.47
N MET A 357 -8.46 -13.90 -22.31
CA MET A 357 -8.55 -14.60 -21.03
C MET A 357 -10.01 -14.97 -20.71
N ILE A 358 -10.96 -14.01 -20.82
CA ILE A 358 -12.39 -14.25 -20.58
C ILE A 358 -12.95 -15.22 -21.63
N ALA A 359 -12.66 -15.00 -22.92
CA ALA A 359 -13.15 -15.83 -24.02
C ALA A 359 -12.75 -17.32 -23.89
N SER A 360 -11.65 -17.61 -23.22
CA SER A 360 -11.17 -18.97 -22.96
C SER A 360 -11.91 -19.72 -21.84
N ILE A 361 -12.83 -19.08 -21.12
CA ILE A 361 -13.52 -19.65 -19.95
C ILE A 361 -14.95 -20.04 -20.31
N LYS A 362 -15.26 -21.34 -20.24
CA LYS A 362 -16.63 -21.81 -20.50
C LYS A 362 -17.58 -21.47 -19.33
N ASN A 363 -17.18 -21.75 -18.10
CA ASN A 363 -17.87 -21.38 -16.88
C ASN A 363 -16.83 -20.92 -15.87
N GLY A 364 -17.04 -19.76 -15.26
CA GLY A 364 -16.09 -19.17 -14.31
C GLY A 364 -16.71 -18.04 -13.50
N PHE A 365 -15.93 -17.49 -12.59
CA PHE A 365 -16.32 -16.36 -11.76
C PHE A 365 -15.34 -15.22 -11.92
N TYR A 366 -15.83 -14.04 -12.28
CA TYR A 366 -15.08 -12.79 -12.32
C TYR A 366 -15.32 -12.05 -11.00
N ALA A 367 -14.37 -12.09 -10.09
CA ALA A 367 -14.44 -11.42 -8.82
C ALA A 367 -14.03 -9.94 -8.97
N ASN A 368 -14.89 -9.02 -8.58
CA ASN A 368 -14.62 -7.58 -8.59
C ASN A 368 -14.63 -6.95 -7.18
N GLU A 369 -15.05 -7.70 -6.16
CA GLU A 369 -14.98 -7.31 -4.76
C GLU A 369 -14.62 -8.52 -3.88
N LEU A 370 -13.79 -8.26 -2.85
CA LEU A 370 -13.45 -9.23 -1.81
C LEU A 370 -13.96 -8.71 -0.46
N ILE A 371 -14.54 -9.59 0.34
CA ILE A 371 -15.19 -9.27 1.61
C ILE A 371 -14.58 -10.11 2.73
N GLY A 372 -14.13 -9.46 3.79
CA GLY A 372 -13.56 -10.11 4.98
C GLY A 372 -12.06 -10.39 4.90
N MET A 373 -11.52 -10.98 5.96
CA MET A 373 -10.10 -11.25 6.17
C MET A 373 -9.84 -12.76 6.33
N GLY A 374 -10.13 -13.52 5.30
CA GLY A 374 -10.00 -14.98 5.30
C GLY A 374 -8.66 -15.51 4.78
N VAL A 375 -7.54 -14.84 5.02
CA VAL A 375 -6.21 -15.25 4.54
C VAL A 375 -5.27 -15.49 5.71
N ASN A 376 -4.69 -16.69 5.77
CA ASN A 376 -3.72 -17.07 6.78
C ASN A 376 -2.30 -17.16 6.17
N LEU A 377 -1.46 -16.19 6.44
CA LEU A 377 -0.08 -16.16 5.91
C LEU A 377 0.86 -17.17 6.58
N VAL A 378 0.45 -17.84 7.65
CA VAL A 378 1.25 -18.92 8.28
C VAL A 378 1.11 -20.23 7.51
N THR A 379 -0.12 -20.54 7.07
CA THR A 379 -0.45 -21.80 6.36
C THR A 379 -0.64 -21.61 4.86
N GLY A 380 -0.87 -20.39 4.40
CA GLY A 380 -1.24 -20.06 3.03
C GLY A 380 -2.73 -20.25 2.71
N ASP A 381 -3.57 -20.59 3.69
CA ASP A 381 -4.98 -20.80 3.46
C ASP A 381 -5.69 -19.51 3.06
N TYR A 382 -6.50 -19.60 2.03
CA TYR A 382 -7.28 -18.50 1.45
C TYR A 382 -8.76 -18.88 1.40
N SER A 383 -9.60 -18.12 2.10
CA SER A 383 -11.05 -18.28 2.11
C SER A 383 -11.72 -16.93 2.32
N VAL A 384 -12.15 -16.28 1.25
CA VAL A 384 -12.60 -14.89 1.27
C VAL A 384 -13.98 -14.78 0.63
N GLY A 385 -14.87 -14.02 1.26
CA GLY A 385 -16.14 -13.63 0.66
C GLY A 385 -15.91 -12.82 -0.62
N ALA A 386 -16.75 -13.02 -1.62
CA ALA A 386 -16.61 -12.32 -2.89
C ALA A 386 -17.98 -11.99 -3.52
N SER A 387 -17.97 -10.89 -4.29
CA SER A 387 -19.01 -10.52 -5.24
C SER A 387 -18.38 -10.30 -6.60
N GLY A 388 -19.17 -10.46 -7.65
CA GLY A 388 -18.66 -10.32 -9.02
C GLY A 388 -19.66 -10.73 -10.09
N MET A 389 -19.15 -11.26 -11.19
CA MET A 389 -19.93 -11.63 -12.36
C MET A 389 -19.68 -13.11 -12.71
N TRP A 390 -20.69 -13.80 -13.14
CA TRP A 390 -20.55 -15.14 -13.71
C TRP A 390 -20.06 -15.05 -15.15
N ILE A 391 -19.15 -15.94 -15.53
CA ILE A 391 -18.66 -16.08 -16.89
C ILE A 391 -19.33 -17.32 -17.50
N GLU A 392 -20.00 -17.14 -18.64
CA GLU A 392 -20.59 -18.23 -19.44
C GLU A 392 -20.13 -18.15 -20.88
N ASN A 393 -19.59 -19.26 -21.39
CA ASN A 393 -19.18 -19.40 -22.80
C ASN A 393 -18.27 -18.27 -23.32
N GLY A 394 -17.37 -17.79 -22.48
CA GLY A 394 -16.42 -16.73 -22.83
C GLY A 394 -16.93 -15.32 -22.69
N GLU A 395 -18.07 -15.11 -22.05
CA GLU A 395 -18.68 -13.79 -21.88
C GLU A 395 -19.04 -13.53 -20.40
N ILE A 396 -18.96 -12.26 -19.97
CA ILE A 396 -19.48 -11.80 -18.69
C ILE A 396 -21.00 -11.81 -18.76
N SER A 397 -21.68 -12.57 -17.89
CA SER A 397 -23.11 -12.84 -18.00
C SER A 397 -23.92 -12.08 -16.93
N TYR A 398 -24.00 -12.56 -15.71
CA TYR A 398 -24.86 -11.97 -14.67
C TYR A 398 -24.11 -11.75 -13.37
N SER A 399 -24.62 -10.86 -12.53
CA SER A 399 -24.08 -10.57 -11.21
C SER A 399 -24.25 -11.76 -10.24
N VAL A 400 -23.25 -11.99 -9.41
CA VAL A 400 -23.22 -13.01 -8.36
C VAL A 400 -22.72 -12.38 -7.06
N SER A 401 -23.43 -12.61 -5.97
CA SER A 401 -23.04 -12.14 -4.64
C SER A 401 -23.12 -13.26 -3.60
N GLU A 402 -22.60 -12.97 -2.39
CA GLU A 402 -22.65 -13.88 -1.25
C GLU A 402 -22.02 -15.26 -1.53
N VAL A 403 -20.90 -15.27 -2.22
CA VAL A 403 -20.07 -16.45 -2.41
C VAL A 403 -18.78 -16.35 -1.63
N THR A 404 -18.19 -17.50 -1.35
CA THR A 404 -16.82 -17.58 -0.81
C THR A 404 -15.94 -18.27 -1.84
N ILE A 405 -14.80 -17.65 -2.15
CA ILE A 405 -13.76 -18.26 -2.96
C ILE A 405 -12.63 -18.77 -2.07
N ALA A 406 -12.23 -20.01 -2.27
CA ALA A 406 -11.27 -20.68 -1.39
C ALA A 406 -10.22 -21.46 -2.15
N SER A 407 -8.98 -21.43 -1.63
CA SER A 407 -7.84 -22.20 -2.11
C SER A 407 -6.70 -22.12 -1.07
N ASN A 408 -5.47 -22.41 -1.49
CA ASN A 408 -4.26 -22.11 -0.76
C ASN A 408 -3.37 -21.20 -1.64
N LEU A 409 -2.76 -20.16 -1.06
CA LEU A 409 -1.98 -19.16 -1.79
C LEU A 409 -0.87 -19.76 -2.65
N LEU A 410 -0.18 -20.81 -2.19
CA LEU A 410 0.86 -21.44 -2.99
C LEU A 410 0.27 -22.11 -4.24
N ASN A 411 -0.87 -22.80 -4.09
CA ASN A 411 -1.59 -23.37 -5.22
C ASN A 411 -2.12 -22.28 -6.16
N MET A 412 -2.60 -21.16 -5.60
CA MET A 412 -3.06 -20.01 -6.40
C MET A 412 -1.91 -19.45 -7.23
N TYR A 413 -0.75 -19.22 -6.64
CA TYR A 413 0.42 -18.68 -7.33
C TYR A 413 0.95 -19.61 -8.45
N THR A 414 0.95 -20.91 -8.22
CA THR A 414 1.40 -21.89 -9.23
C THR A 414 0.43 -22.05 -10.40
N ASN A 415 -0.86 -21.77 -10.20
CA ASN A 415 -1.92 -21.86 -11.23
C ASN A 415 -2.39 -20.48 -11.74
N LEU A 416 -1.63 -19.44 -11.47
CA LEU A 416 -1.95 -18.06 -11.84
C LEU A 416 -1.52 -17.77 -13.28
N THR A 417 -2.40 -17.09 -14.02
CA THR A 417 -2.13 -16.50 -15.33
C THR A 417 -2.46 -15.01 -15.27
N ALA A 418 -1.56 -14.15 -15.72
CA ALA A 418 -1.74 -12.70 -15.78
C ALA A 418 -2.22 -12.26 -17.18
N ALA A 419 -3.08 -11.26 -17.24
CA ALA A 419 -3.40 -10.55 -18.48
C ALA A 419 -2.36 -9.47 -18.79
N ASN A 420 -2.52 -8.75 -19.92
CA ASN A 420 -1.61 -7.68 -20.35
C ASN A 420 -2.15 -6.25 -20.08
N ASP A 421 -2.99 -6.11 -19.05
CA ASP A 421 -3.74 -4.88 -18.75
C ASP A 421 -3.28 -4.19 -17.46
N LEU A 422 -1.99 -4.33 -17.09
CA LEU A 422 -1.40 -3.65 -15.93
C LEU A 422 -1.57 -2.13 -16.02
N GLU A 423 -2.09 -1.54 -14.96
CA GLU A 423 -2.16 -0.10 -14.74
C GLU A 423 -1.49 0.27 -13.42
N PHE A 424 -0.73 1.39 -13.40
CA PHE A 424 -0.14 1.94 -12.19
C PHE A 424 -1.12 2.93 -11.54
N LYS A 425 -1.96 2.46 -10.65
CA LYS A 425 -2.99 3.24 -9.96
C LYS A 425 -2.79 3.30 -8.44
N TYR A 426 -2.01 2.38 -7.90
CA TYR A 426 -1.79 2.20 -6.47
C TYR A 426 -0.29 2.02 -6.16
N ARG A 427 0.05 1.91 -4.89
CA ARG A 427 1.41 1.47 -4.48
C ARG A 427 1.68 0.01 -4.84
N VAL A 428 0.64 -0.83 -4.80
CA VAL A 428 0.71 -2.23 -5.24
C VAL A 428 -0.19 -2.38 -6.43
N ASN A 429 0.31 -2.91 -7.54
CA ASN A 429 -0.42 -3.06 -8.79
C ASN A 429 -0.29 -4.48 -9.35
N ALA A 430 -1.34 -4.94 -9.99
CA ALA A 430 -1.33 -6.17 -10.76
C ALA A 430 -2.30 -6.06 -11.93
N PRO A 431 -2.06 -6.75 -13.05
CA PRO A 431 -3.04 -6.89 -14.12
C PRO A 431 -4.23 -7.74 -13.66
N THR A 432 -5.22 -7.91 -14.49
CA THR A 432 -6.26 -8.92 -14.29
C THR A 432 -5.59 -10.31 -14.20
N ILE A 433 -6.00 -11.09 -13.20
CA ILE A 433 -5.40 -12.40 -12.87
C ILE A 433 -6.47 -13.49 -12.96
N ARG A 434 -6.18 -14.56 -13.66
CA ARG A 434 -6.96 -15.82 -13.63
C ARG A 434 -6.25 -16.86 -12.77
N ILE A 435 -7.02 -17.57 -11.96
CA ILE A 435 -6.57 -18.71 -11.17
C ILE A 435 -7.50 -19.89 -11.45
N ASP A 436 -6.93 -20.97 -11.96
CA ASP A 436 -7.71 -22.17 -12.27
C ASP A 436 -7.91 -23.05 -11.03
N GLY A 437 -9.07 -23.72 -10.99
CA GLY A 437 -9.38 -24.76 -10.00
C GLY A 437 -9.69 -24.28 -8.59
N MET A 438 -10.07 -23.03 -8.41
CA MET A 438 -10.54 -22.53 -7.10
C MET A 438 -11.91 -23.12 -6.74
N THR A 439 -12.14 -23.29 -5.45
CA THR A 439 -13.46 -23.65 -4.93
C THR A 439 -14.27 -22.36 -4.74
N LEU A 440 -15.45 -22.33 -5.35
CA LEU A 440 -16.47 -21.33 -5.10
C LEU A 440 -17.57 -22.00 -4.28
N ALA A 441 -17.76 -21.54 -3.05
CA ALA A 441 -18.84 -21.97 -2.17
C ALA A 441 -20.00 -20.97 -2.28
N GLY A 442 -21.11 -21.43 -2.82
CA GLY A 442 -22.38 -20.72 -2.94
C GLY A 442 -23.47 -21.44 -2.18
N LYS A 443 -24.70 -21.37 -2.68
CA LYS A 443 -25.87 -22.10 -2.10
C LYS A 443 -25.74 -23.62 -2.26
#